data_a9cdd5847e94a6555d2d7cd1d619ecdd
#
_entry.id   a9cdd5847e94a6555d2d7cd1d619ecdd
#
_cell.length_a   1.000
_cell.length_b   1.000
_cell.length_c   1.000
_cell.angle_alpha   90.00
_cell.angle_beta   90.00
_cell.angle_gamma   90.00
#
_symmetry.space_group_name_H-M   'P 1'
#
loop_
_entity.id
_entity.type
_entity.pdbx_description
1 polymer ?
#
loop_
_entity_poly.entity_id
_entity_poly.type
_entity_poly.pdbx_seq_one_letter_code
_entity_poly.pdbx_strand_id
1 'polypeptide(L)'
;MHIESTEQMVNGVMGEIDASIERIRQIETRTKKLESARTEIIDVIDSLSEIAQQNVEGTTQTSSSITEITDSFQNIKDSTENLRNMADMLAHNIGHFDI
;
A
#
# COMPACT_ATOMS: atom_id res chain seq x y z
N MET A 1 35.22 -43.55 -46.52
CA MET A 1 33.78 -43.39 -46.30
C MET A 1 33.38 -43.43 -44.85
N HIS A 2 33.75 -44.43 -44.09
CA HIS A 2 33.41 -44.54 -42.70
C HIS A 2 34.05 -43.45 -41.85
N ILE A 3 35.25 -43.00 -42.19
CA ILE A 3 35.97 -41.96 -41.49
C ILE A 3 35.29 -40.61 -41.66
N GLU A 4 34.84 -40.26 -42.86
CA GLU A 4 34.11 -39.03 -43.15
C GLU A 4 32.77 -39.00 -42.42
N SER A 5 32.04 -40.09 -42.40
CA SER A 5 30.79 -40.26 -41.71
C SER A 5 30.93 -40.04 -40.18
N THR A 6 32.00 -40.64 -39.65
CA THR A 6 32.34 -40.50 -38.23
C THR A 6 32.72 -39.06 -37.90
N GLU A 7 33.52 -38.39 -38.73
CA GLU A 7 33.89 -36.98 -38.57
C GLU A 7 32.65 -36.07 -38.57
N GLN A 8 31.72 -36.31 -39.49
CA GLN A 8 30.47 -35.53 -39.56
C GLN A 8 29.63 -35.73 -38.30
N MET A 9 29.56 -36.95 -37.80
CA MET A 9 28.85 -37.27 -36.58
C MET A 9 29.50 -36.57 -35.37
N VAL A 10 30.82 -36.61 -35.27
CA VAL A 10 31.57 -35.94 -34.21
C VAL A 10 31.38 -34.43 -34.28
N ASN A 11 31.49 -33.84 -35.46
CA ASN A 11 31.27 -32.41 -35.66
C ASN A 11 29.84 -32.01 -35.29
N GLY A 12 28.85 -32.83 -35.62
CA GLY A 12 27.46 -32.59 -35.24
C GLY A 12 27.26 -32.62 -33.74
N VAL A 13 27.88 -33.61 -33.07
CA VAL A 13 27.83 -33.70 -31.57
C VAL A 13 28.52 -32.50 -30.95
N MET A 14 29.67 -32.08 -31.45
CA MET A 14 30.38 -30.92 -30.94
C MET A 14 29.57 -29.64 -31.11
N GLY A 15 28.88 -29.49 -32.23
CA GLY A 15 27.96 -28.37 -32.47
C GLY A 15 26.79 -28.37 -31.47
N GLU A 16 26.25 -29.53 -31.18
CA GLU A 16 25.18 -29.65 -30.16
C GLU A 16 25.67 -29.32 -28.74
N ILE A 17 26.91 -29.74 -28.42
CA ILE A 17 27.52 -29.42 -27.14
C ILE A 17 27.71 -27.90 -27.01
N ASP A 18 28.22 -27.24 -28.06
CA ASP A 18 28.40 -25.79 -28.07
C ASP A 18 27.06 -25.09 -27.90
N ALA A 19 26.02 -25.54 -28.58
CA ALA A 19 24.67 -24.99 -28.41
C ALA A 19 24.13 -25.18 -27.00
N SER A 20 24.41 -26.32 -26.38
CA SER A 20 24.02 -26.63 -25.01
C SER A 20 24.75 -25.71 -24.03
N ILE A 21 26.04 -25.47 -24.22
CA ILE A 21 26.84 -24.56 -23.40
C ILE A 21 26.25 -23.15 -23.48
N GLU A 22 25.92 -22.68 -24.67
CA GLU A 22 25.30 -21.37 -24.85
C GLU A 22 23.96 -21.27 -24.15
N ARG A 23 23.14 -22.29 -24.18
CA ARG A 23 21.87 -22.35 -23.46
C ARG A 23 22.09 -22.29 -21.96
N ILE A 24 23.11 -22.99 -21.45
CA ILE A 24 23.46 -22.95 -20.03
C ILE A 24 23.85 -21.53 -19.62
N ARG A 25 24.63 -20.83 -20.42
CA ARG A 25 25.00 -19.42 -20.15
C ARG A 25 23.77 -18.53 -20.12
N GLN A 26 22.83 -18.73 -21.03
CA GLN A 26 21.57 -17.98 -21.03
C GLN A 26 20.74 -18.26 -19.77
N ILE A 27 20.71 -19.51 -19.33
CA ILE A 27 20.03 -19.89 -18.09
C ILE A 27 20.69 -19.22 -16.89
N GLU A 28 22.00 -19.19 -16.81
CA GLU A 28 22.73 -18.49 -15.73
C GLU A 28 22.40 -17.02 -15.70
N THR A 29 22.40 -16.37 -16.87
CA THR A 29 22.05 -14.94 -16.98
C THR A 29 20.62 -14.69 -16.53
N ARG A 30 19.69 -15.53 -16.96
CA ARG A 30 18.27 -15.41 -16.57
C ARG A 30 18.08 -15.66 -15.08
N THR A 31 18.82 -16.62 -14.52
CA THR A 31 18.76 -16.93 -13.09
C THR A 31 19.23 -15.74 -12.27
N LYS A 32 20.30 -15.07 -12.69
CA LYS A 32 20.78 -13.85 -12.03
C LYS A 32 19.75 -12.72 -12.08
N LYS A 33 19.08 -12.57 -13.23
CA LYS A 33 18.02 -11.58 -13.38
C LYS A 33 16.83 -11.91 -12.47
N LEU A 34 16.49 -13.18 -12.31
CA LEU A 34 15.44 -13.63 -11.42
C LEU A 34 15.79 -13.33 -9.95
N GLU A 35 17.03 -13.55 -9.56
CA GLU A 35 17.50 -13.22 -8.21
C GLU A 35 17.37 -11.73 -7.92
N SER A 36 17.79 -10.90 -8.88
CA SER A 36 17.66 -9.45 -8.76
C SER A 36 16.20 -9.01 -8.66
N ALA A 37 15.35 -9.56 -9.52
CA ALA A 37 13.91 -9.29 -9.51
C ALA A 37 13.28 -9.72 -8.18
N ARG A 38 13.69 -10.87 -7.66
CA ARG A 38 13.22 -11.37 -6.37
C ARG A 38 13.57 -10.41 -5.24
N THR A 39 14.81 -9.91 -5.22
CA THR A 39 15.26 -8.94 -4.23
C THR A 39 14.43 -7.65 -4.31
N GLU A 40 14.18 -7.16 -5.52
CA GLU A 40 13.35 -5.96 -5.73
C GLU A 40 11.92 -6.19 -5.23
N ILE A 41 11.35 -7.36 -5.48
CA ILE A 41 10.00 -7.72 -5.02
C ILE A 41 9.95 -7.73 -3.49
N ILE A 42 10.97 -8.30 -2.83
CA ILE A 42 11.04 -8.34 -1.37
C ILE A 42 11.10 -6.92 -0.81
N ASP A 43 11.90 -6.05 -1.41
CA ASP A 43 12.00 -4.64 -1.01
C ASP A 43 10.65 -3.92 -1.17
N VAL A 44 9.94 -4.17 -2.27
CA VAL A 44 8.62 -3.60 -2.50
C VAL A 44 7.62 -4.10 -1.46
N ILE A 45 7.66 -5.39 -1.13
CA ILE A 45 6.79 -5.98 -0.11
C ILE A 45 7.05 -5.33 1.26
N ASP A 46 8.31 -5.13 1.62
CA ASP A 46 8.68 -4.46 2.88
C ASP A 46 8.13 -3.03 2.90
N SER A 47 8.29 -2.30 1.80
CA SER A 47 7.74 -0.95 1.67
C SER A 47 6.22 -0.93 1.77
N LEU A 48 5.53 -1.89 1.15
CA LEU A 48 4.08 -2.01 1.22
C LEU A 48 3.62 -2.31 2.65
N SER A 49 4.37 -3.14 3.38
CA SER A 49 4.08 -3.43 4.79
C SER A 49 4.18 -2.19 5.65
N GLU A 50 5.19 -1.36 5.43
CA GLU A 50 5.35 -0.08 6.13
C GLU A 50 4.19 0.87 5.81
N ILE A 51 3.82 0.99 4.54
CA ILE A 51 2.70 1.82 4.10
C ILE A 51 1.40 1.34 4.73
N ALA A 52 1.16 0.04 4.74
CA ALA A 52 -0.02 -0.55 5.36
C ALA A 52 -0.09 -0.20 6.86
N GLN A 53 1.02 -0.28 7.56
CA GLN A 53 1.11 0.06 8.97
C GLN A 53 0.83 1.55 9.19
N GLN A 54 1.41 2.41 8.36
CA GLN A 54 1.16 3.85 8.40
C GLN A 54 -0.32 4.17 8.12
N ASN A 55 -0.95 3.42 7.19
CA ASN A 55 -2.37 3.59 6.89
C ASN A 55 -3.25 3.21 8.08
N VAL A 56 -2.92 2.14 8.80
CA VAL A 56 -3.63 1.74 10.02
C VAL A 56 -3.50 2.83 11.09
N GLU A 57 -2.30 3.33 11.30
CA GLU A 57 -2.05 4.41 12.26
C GLU A 57 -2.81 5.68 11.88
N GLY A 58 -2.76 6.05 10.59
CA GLY A 58 -3.48 7.21 10.06
C GLY A 58 -4.99 7.06 10.21
N THR A 59 -5.52 5.88 9.97
CA THR A 59 -6.95 5.58 10.12
C THR A 59 -7.37 5.69 11.58
N THR A 60 -6.57 5.16 12.49
CA THR A 60 -6.82 5.25 13.94
C THR A 60 -6.81 6.70 14.39
N GLN A 61 -5.86 7.49 13.91
CA GLN A 61 -5.77 8.91 14.22
C GLN A 61 -6.97 9.68 13.68
N THR A 62 -7.40 9.37 12.46
CA THR A 62 -8.58 9.96 11.84
C THR A 62 -9.85 9.62 12.64
N SER A 63 -9.98 8.39 13.08
CA SER A 63 -11.09 7.96 13.95
C SER A 63 -11.14 8.76 15.24
N SER A 64 -9.99 8.97 15.87
CA SER A 64 -9.88 9.78 17.10
C SER A 64 -10.29 11.22 16.82
N SER A 65 -9.86 11.79 15.71
CA SER A 65 -10.23 13.16 15.31
C SER A 65 -11.72 13.28 15.06
N ILE A 66 -12.34 12.28 14.44
CA ILE A 66 -13.79 12.24 14.20
C ILE A 66 -14.54 12.21 15.54
N THR A 67 -14.06 11.44 16.50
CA THR A 67 -14.65 11.39 17.85
C THR A 67 -14.59 12.76 18.52
N GLU A 68 -13.45 13.44 18.44
CA GLU A 68 -13.28 14.79 18.98
C GLU A 68 -14.23 15.79 18.33
N ILE A 69 -14.36 15.72 17.01
CA ILE A 69 -15.28 16.59 16.25
C ILE A 69 -16.73 16.31 16.67
N THR A 70 -17.12 15.07 16.84
CA THR A 70 -18.45 14.67 17.29
C THR A 70 -18.74 15.24 18.67
N ASP A 71 -17.78 15.14 19.59
CA ASP A 71 -17.89 15.70 20.93
C ASP A 71 -18.03 17.22 20.89
N SER A 72 -17.26 17.89 20.01
CA SER A 72 -17.36 19.33 19.82
C SER A 72 -18.75 19.75 19.29
N PHE A 73 -19.31 19.02 18.35
CA PHE A 73 -20.66 19.27 17.87
C PHE A 73 -21.72 19.08 18.96
N GLN A 74 -21.55 18.07 19.80
CA GLN A 74 -22.44 17.85 20.93
C GLN A 74 -22.38 19.03 21.90
N ASN A 75 -21.19 19.53 22.19
CA ASN A 75 -20.98 20.70 23.04
C ASN A 75 -21.63 21.96 22.44
N ILE A 76 -21.49 22.15 21.12
CA ILE A 76 -22.14 23.28 20.43
C ILE A 76 -23.65 23.15 20.51
N LYS A 77 -24.19 21.95 20.32
CA LYS A 77 -25.62 21.70 20.46
C LYS A 77 -26.14 22.06 21.83
N ASP A 78 -25.43 21.59 22.87
CA ASP A 78 -25.80 21.90 24.27
C ASP A 78 -25.74 23.40 24.56
N SER A 79 -24.69 24.08 24.06
CA SER A 79 -24.55 25.53 24.20
C SER A 79 -25.70 26.27 23.47
N THR A 80 -26.08 25.79 22.29
CA THR A 80 -27.18 26.38 21.50
C THR A 80 -28.51 26.22 22.24
N GLU A 81 -28.78 25.10 22.86
CA GLU A 81 -29.96 24.87 23.66
C GLU A 81 -29.99 25.78 24.86
N ASN A 82 -28.84 25.98 25.54
CA ASN A 82 -28.73 26.90 26.67
C ASN A 82 -29.00 28.33 26.23
N LEU A 83 -28.45 28.77 25.11
CA LEU A 83 -28.71 30.09 24.55
C LEU A 83 -30.19 30.29 24.21
N ARG A 84 -30.82 29.29 23.63
CA ARG A 84 -32.23 29.31 23.32
C ARG A 84 -33.08 29.47 24.59
N ASN A 85 -32.75 28.70 25.61
CA ASN A 85 -33.45 28.80 26.92
C ASN A 85 -33.27 30.17 27.55
N MET A 86 -32.04 30.72 27.47
CA MET A 86 -31.77 32.09 27.96
C MET A 86 -32.58 33.14 27.21
N ALA A 87 -32.64 33.01 25.87
CA ALA A 87 -33.43 33.91 25.03
C ALA A 87 -34.90 33.83 25.36
N ASP A 88 -35.43 32.63 25.57
CA ASP A 88 -36.83 32.43 25.97
C ASP A 88 -37.12 33.05 27.35
N MET A 89 -36.23 32.87 28.30
CA MET A 89 -36.33 33.46 29.63
C MET A 89 -36.29 34.99 29.56
N LEU A 90 -35.38 35.54 28.75
CA LEU A 90 -35.27 36.97 28.55
C LEU A 90 -36.52 37.56 27.91
N ALA A 91 -37.05 36.90 26.89
CA ALA A 91 -38.31 37.29 26.24
C ALA A 91 -39.47 37.28 27.22
N HIS A 92 -39.54 36.28 28.07
CA HIS A 92 -40.54 36.16 29.11
C HIS A 92 -40.44 37.29 30.13
N ASN A 93 -39.20 37.58 30.55
CA ASN A 93 -38.94 38.67 31.55
C ASN A 93 -39.30 40.04 30.94
N ILE A 94 -38.93 40.28 29.67
CA ILE A 94 -39.27 41.52 29.00
C ILE A 94 -40.79 41.68 28.88
N GLY A 95 -41.48 40.63 28.49
CA GLY A 95 -42.94 40.62 28.41
C GLY A 95 -43.60 40.88 29.76
N HIS A 96 -42.98 40.42 30.82
CA HIS A 96 -43.44 40.65 32.18
C HIS A 96 -43.24 42.12 32.63
N PHE A 97 -42.18 42.74 32.14
CA PHE A 97 -41.87 44.14 32.46
C PHE A 97 -42.75 45.13 31.71
N ASP A 98 -43.27 44.76 30.56
CA ASP A 98 -44.12 45.59 29.72
C ASP A 98 -45.55 45.73 30.24
N ILE A 99 -45.83 45.05 31.30
CA ILE A 99 -47.11 45.15 31.99
C ILE A 99 -47.07 46.27 33.01
#